data_6d718c15a5634eb997cea6642068fad9
#
_entry.id   6d718c15a5634eb997cea6642068fad9
#
_cell.length_a   1.000
_cell.length_b   1.000
_cell.length_c   1.000
_cell.angle_alpha   90.00
_cell.angle_beta   90.00
_cell.angle_gamma   90.00
#
_symmetry.space_group_name_H-M   'P 1'
#
loop_
_entity.id
_entity.type
_entity.pdbx_description
1 polymer ?
#
loop_
_entity_poly.entity_id
_entity_poly.type
_entity_poly.pdbx_seq_one_letter_code
_entity_poly.pdbx_strand_id
1 'polypeptide(L)'
;MCRVMFVLVALLGCLGGASAQDYPNRTVRLVVPYAAGGGTDAMARFLARGMEGKLGVPVIVENRPGSGTTTGGNFVAKSVPDGYTLLMATSSTVAIAPSIYKNLPYDVVKDFTPVTLIALTSQVFAVH
;
A
#
# COMPACT_ATOMS: atom_id res chain seq x y z
N MET A 1 -22.48 3.04 -51.05
CA MET A 1 -21.08 3.19 -50.64
C MET A 1 -20.88 4.34 -49.65
N CYS A 2 -21.46 5.53 -49.81
CA CYS A 2 -21.32 6.67 -48.87
C CYS A 2 -21.81 6.42 -47.41
N ARG A 3 -22.86 5.63 -47.22
CA ARG A 3 -23.41 5.39 -45.87
C ARG A 3 -22.49 4.53 -45.00
N VAL A 4 -21.77 3.58 -45.58
CA VAL A 4 -20.82 2.70 -44.85
C VAL A 4 -19.56 3.46 -44.44
N MET A 5 -19.12 4.39 -45.25
CA MET A 5 -17.95 5.22 -45.01
C MET A 5 -18.19 6.22 -43.85
N PHE A 6 -19.41 6.74 -43.72
CA PHE A 6 -19.78 7.61 -42.57
C PHE A 6 -19.83 6.88 -41.23
N VAL A 7 -20.27 5.63 -41.20
CA VAL A 7 -20.28 4.81 -40.00
C VAL A 7 -18.88 4.43 -39.54
N LEU A 8 -17.97 4.15 -40.49
CA LEU A 8 -16.56 3.84 -40.19
C LEU A 8 -15.81 5.03 -39.61
N VAL A 9 -16.06 6.24 -40.08
CA VAL A 9 -15.44 7.48 -39.58
C VAL A 9 -15.99 7.81 -38.18
N ALA A 10 -17.27 7.54 -37.91
CA ALA A 10 -17.85 7.76 -36.57
C ALA A 10 -17.31 6.75 -35.52
N LEU A 11 -16.98 5.53 -35.91
CA LEU A 11 -16.37 4.55 -34.98
C LEU A 11 -14.90 4.88 -34.63
N LEU A 12 -14.15 5.50 -35.54
CA LEU A 12 -12.77 5.93 -35.24
C LEU A 12 -12.70 7.16 -34.32
N GLY A 13 -13.75 7.96 -34.25
CA GLY A 13 -13.82 9.16 -33.40
C GLY A 13 -14.02 8.85 -31.91
N CYS A 14 -14.39 7.61 -31.54
CA CYS A 14 -14.59 7.19 -30.14
C CYS A 14 -13.33 6.59 -29.47
N LEU A 15 -12.19 6.53 -30.16
CA LEU A 15 -10.89 6.25 -29.56
C LEU A 15 -10.34 7.50 -28.84
N GLY A 16 -11.21 8.18 -28.09
CA GLY A 16 -10.82 9.22 -27.14
C GLY A 16 -9.81 8.62 -26.17
N GLY A 17 -8.58 9.12 -26.20
CA GLY A 17 -7.47 8.62 -25.43
C GLY A 17 -7.84 8.42 -23.98
N ALA A 18 -7.78 7.19 -23.48
CA ALA A 18 -7.70 6.92 -22.07
C ALA A 18 -6.41 7.59 -21.60
N SER A 19 -6.49 8.83 -21.12
CA SER A 19 -5.39 9.46 -20.38
C SER A 19 -5.11 8.55 -19.19
N ALA A 20 -4.00 7.82 -19.28
CA ALA A 20 -3.44 7.19 -18.10
C ALA A 20 -3.26 8.33 -17.07
N GLN A 21 -4.02 8.30 -15.98
CA GLN A 21 -3.83 9.29 -14.92
C GLN A 21 -2.39 9.17 -14.45
N ASP A 22 -1.64 10.27 -14.50
CA ASP A 22 -0.27 10.30 -14.01
C ASP A 22 -0.26 9.85 -12.55
N TYR A 23 0.25 8.66 -12.30
CA TYR A 23 0.42 8.12 -10.96
C TYR A 23 1.86 8.34 -10.50
N PRO A 24 2.07 8.81 -9.25
CA PRO A 24 1.06 9.37 -8.32
C PRO A 24 0.81 10.86 -8.58
N ASN A 25 -0.44 11.30 -8.46
CA ASN A 25 -0.84 12.72 -8.59
C ASN A 25 -1.43 13.32 -7.30
N ARG A 26 -1.41 12.58 -6.22
CA ARG A 26 -1.91 12.99 -4.89
C ARG A 26 -1.11 12.32 -3.78
N THR A 27 -1.33 12.75 -2.55
CA THR A 27 -0.67 12.23 -1.36
C THR A 27 -0.78 10.70 -1.26
N VAL A 28 0.36 10.05 -1.06
CA VAL A 28 0.47 8.63 -0.72
C VAL A 28 0.47 8.48 0.81
N ARG A 29 -0.28 7.52 1.32
CA ARG A 29 -0.36 7.21 2.74
C ARG A 29 0.43 5.94 3.05
N LEU A 30 1.39 6.02 3.96
CA LEU A 30 2.15 4.88 4.47
C LEU A 30 1.66 4.52 5.88
N VAL A 31 0.85 3.47 5.99
CA VAL A 31 0.28 3.01 7.24
C VAL A 31 1.29 2.17 8.01
N VAL A 32 1.54 2.56 9.25
CA VAL A 32 2.43 1.86 10.19
C VAL A 32 1.56 1.23 11.30
N PRO A 33 1.51 -0.12 11.43
CA PRO A 33 0.65 -0.79 12.40
C PRO A 33 1.23 -0.79 13.84
N TYR A 34 2.01 0.23 14.17
CA TYR A 34 2.65 0.43 15.48
C TYR A 34 2.49 1.87 15.95
N ALA A 35 2.66 2.07 17.26
CA ALA A 35 2.68 3.40 17.85
C ALA A 35 3.83 4.24 17.27
N ALA A 36 3.61 5.55 17.21
CA ALA A 36 4.63 6.49 16.78
C ALA A 36 5.84 6.48 17.74
N GLY A 37 7.04 6.77 17.20
CA GLY A 37 8.29 6.85 17.96
C GLY A 37 9.05 5.53 18.09
N GLY A 38 8.49 4.40 17.64
CA GLY A 38 9.22 3.13 17.60
C GLY A 38 10.13 2.99 16.38
N GLY A 39 10.94 1.91 16.35
CA GLY A 39 11.89 1.66 15.25
C GLY A 39 11.21 1.53 13.88
N THR A 40 10.05 0.88 13.82
CA THR A 40 9.27 0.76 12.58
C THR A 40 8.75 2.12 12.10
N ASP A 41 8.32 2.98 13.02
CA ASP A 41 7.89 4.35 12.70
C ASP A 41 9.05 5.21 12.17
N ALA A 42 10.21 5.14 12.83
CA ALA A 42 11.42 5.85 12.37
C ALA A 42 11.83 5.42 10.96
N MET A 43 11.82 4.10 10.69
CA MET A 43 12.10 3.55 9.37
C MET A 43 11.07 4.01 8.33
N ALA A 44 9.78 3.98 8.67
CA ALA A 44 8.71 4.44 7.78
C ALA A 44 8.85 5.92 7.43
N ARG A 45 9.20 6.77 8.39
CA ARG A 45 9.43 8.21 8.14
C ARG A 45 10.68 8.48 7.31
N PHE A 46 11.73 7.69 7.49
CA PHE A 46 12.91 7.75 6.63
C PHE A 46 12.56 7.37 5.19
N LEU A 47 11.83 6.27 5.01
CA LEU A 47 11.36 5.80 3.71
C LEU A 47 10.44 6.83 3.04
N ALA A 48 9.47 7.38 3.77
CA ALA A 48 8.53 8.38 3.27
C ALA A 48 9.24 9.59 2.66
N ARG A 49 10.26 10.14 3.34
CA ARG A 49 11.07 11.25 2.82
C ARG A 49 11.80 10.89 1.52
N GLY A 50 12.35 9.67 1.45
CA GLY A 50 13.00 9.18 0.22
C GLY A 50 12.02 9.02 -0.93
N MET A 51 10.80 8.56 -0.63
CA MET A 51 9.72 8.39 -1.60
C MET A 51 9.19 9.74 -2.11
N GLU A 52 9.00 10.73 -1.24
CA GLU A 52 8.57 12.09 -1.63
C GLU A 52 9.46 12.68 -2.72
N GLY A 53 10.79 12.58 -2.54
CA GLY A 53 11.75 13.08 -3.52
C GLY A 53 11.73 12.36 -4.87
N LYS A 54 11.22 11.14 -4.92
CA LYS A 54 11.14 10.34 -6.15
C LYS A 54 9.76 10.43 -6.81
N LEU A 55 8.72 10.46 -6.02
CA LEU A 55 7.33 10.45 -6.48
C LEU A 55 6.80 11.85 -6.83
N GLY A 56 7.42 12.90 -6.31
CA GLY A 56 6.97 14.28 -6.52
C GLY A 56 5.66 14.64 -5.81
N VAL A 57 5.17 13.77 -4.92
CA VAL A 57 3.97 14.00 -4.11
C VAL A 57 4.26 13.72 -2.63
N PRO A 58 3.52 14.32 -1.69
CA PRO A 58 3.70 14.04 -0.26
C PRO A 58 3.47 12.57 0.08
N VAL A 59 4.28 12.02 0.99
CA VAL A 59 4.10 10.68 1.57
C VAL A 59 3.91 10.81 3.08
N ILE A 60 2.68 10.59 3.54
CA ILE A 60 2.31 10.78 4.95
C ILE A 60 2.35 9.44 5.69
N VAL A 61 3.10 9.39 6.80
CA VAL A 61 3.12 8.26 7.71
C VAL A 61 1.92 8.35 8.66
N GLU A 62 1.10 7.31 8.67
CA GLU A 62 -0.07 7.18 9.54
C GLU A 62 0.08 5.98 10.48
N ASN A 63 0.20 6.24 11.77
CA ASN A 63 0.30 5.18 12.78
C ASN A 63 -1.09 4.64 13.14
N ARG A 64 -1.29 3.32 12.98
CA ARG A 64 -2.52 2.60 13.36
C ARG A 64 -2.20 1.36 14.18
N PRO A 65 -1.82 1.56 15.46
CA PRO A 65 -1.53 0.45 16.37
C PRO A 65 -2.81 -0.30 16.77
N GLY A 66 -2.63 -1.48 17.30
CA GLY A 66 -3.70 -2.26 17.95
C GLY A 66 -3.74 -3.72 17.49
N SER A 67 -4.25 -4.55 18.40
CA SER A 67 -4.53 -5.98 18.21
C SER A 67 -3.38 -6.73 17.52
N GLY A 68 -2.14 -6.56 18.00
CA GLY A 68 -0.97 -7.23 17.43
C GLY A 68 -0.72 -6.88 15.95
N THR A 69 -0.92 -5.61 15.56
CA THR A 69 -0.78 -5.06 14.20
C THR A 69 -1.98 -5.28 13.26
N THR A 70 -2.99 -6.06 13.68
CA THR A 70 -4.12 -6.40 12.81
C THR A 70 -5.03 -5.20 12.50
N THR A 71 -5.07 -4.19 13.38
CA THR A 71 -5.84 -2.96 13.15
C THR A 71 -5.34 -2.21 11.91
N GLY A 72 -4.03 -1.96 11.83
CA GLY A 72 -3.41 -1.31 10.66
C GLY A 72 -3.49 -2.18 9.40
N GLY A 73 -3.24 -3.49 9.54
CA GLY A 73 -3.37 -4.46 8.44
C GLY A 73 -4.78 -4.46 7.84
N ASN A 74 -5.81 -4.59 8.68
CA ASN A 74 -7.20 -4.57 8.23
C ASN A 74 -7.60 -3.25 7.55
N PHE A 75 -7.11 -2.12 8.09
CA PHE A 75 -7.38 -0.82 7.48
C PHE A 75 -6.88 -0.76 6.04
N VAL A 76 -5.64 -1.22 5.78
CA VAL A 76 -5.09 -1.21 4.42
C VAL A 76 -5.78 -2.24 3.53
N ALA A 77 -6.05 -3.44 4.04
CA ALA A 77 -6.76 -4.50 3.31
C ALA A 77 -8.15 -4.07 2.83
N LYS A 78 -8.81 -3.15 3.54
CA LYS A 78 -10.12 -2.59 3.17
C LYS A 78 -10.05 -1.27 2.42
N SER A 79 -8.84 -0.73 2.20
CA SER A 79 -8.65 0.48 1.40
C SER A 79 -8.81 0.19 -0.08
N VAL A 80 -9.06 1.25 -0.88
CA VAL A 80 -9.12 1.13 -2.34
C VAL A 80 -7.75 0.67 -2.86
N PRO A 81 -7.67 -0.36 -3.72
CA PRO A 81 -6.40 -0.90 -4.23
C PRO A 81 -5.83 -0.07 -5.40
N ASP A 82 -5.65 1.22 -5.17
CA ASP A 82 -5.21 2.21 -6.16
C ASP A 82 -3.74 2.66 -6.01
N GLY A 83 -3.01 2.02 -5.09
CA GLY A 83 -1.61 2.31 -4.82
C GLY A 83 -1.35 3.52 -3.91
N TYR A 84 -2.39 4.25 -3.46
CA TYR A 84 -2.22 5.41 -2.59
C TYR A 84 -2.24 5.09 -1.09
N THR A 85 -2.56 3.85 -0.72
CA THR A 85 -2.49 3.39 0.67
C THR A 85 -1.56 2.19 0.75
N LEU A 86 -0.40 2.40 1.36
CA LEU A 86 0.64 1.40 1.53
C LEU A 86 0.69 0.92 2.97
N LEU A 87 1.08 -0.33 3.19
CA LEU A 87 1.30 -0.91 4.51
C LEU A 87 2.80 -1.10 4.75
N MET A 88 3.30 -0.55 5.86
CA MET A 88 4.59 -0.95 6.42
C MET A 88 4.42 -2.30 7.13
N ALA A 89 4.34 -3.37 6.34
CA ALA A 89 4.13 -4.71 6.86
C ALA A 89 5.36 -5.22 7.61
N THR A 90 5.12 -5.94 8.71
CA THR A 90 6.16 -6.67 9.43
C THR A 90 5.79 -8.15 9.50
N SER A 91 6.73 -9.00 9.94
CA SER A 91 6.45 -10.41 10.22
C SER A 91 5.24 -10.61 11.13
N SER A 92 5.02 -9.72 12.10
CA SER A 92 3.84 -9.76 12.96
C SER A 92 2.54 -9.65 12.17
N THR A 93 2.49 -8.77 11.17
CA THR A 93 1.27 -8.51 10.37
C THR A 93 0.99 -9.61 9.36
N VAL A 94 2.04 -10.13 8.70
CA VAL A 94 1.86 -11.00 7.52
C VAL A 94 2.18 -12.48 7.78
N ALA A 95 2.90 -12.82 8.85
CA ALA A 95 3.25 -14.20 9.16
C ALA A 95 2.69 -14.68 10.51
N ILE A 96 2.85 -13.87 11.57
CA ILE A 96 2.46 -14.28 12.92
C ILE A 96 0.94 -14.14 13.12
N ALA A 97 0.35 -13.00 12.74
CA ALA A 97 -1.07 -12.78 12.93
C ALA A 97 -1.95 -13.86 12.28
N PRO A 98 -1.72 -14.30 11.03
CA PRO A 98 -2.47 -15.40 10.43
C PRO A 98 -2.40 -16.72 11.20
N SER A 99 -1.27 -16.97 11.90
CA SER A 99 -1.06 -18.21 12.65
C SER A 99 -1.71 -18.18 14.04
N ILE A 100 -1.91 -16.99 14.63
CA ILE A 100 -2.41 -16.82 16.00
C ILE A 100 -3.91 -16.54 16.03
N TYR A 101 -4.41 -15.70 15.14
CA TYR A 101 -5.80 -15.25 15.16
C TYR A 101 -6.69 -16.15 14.29
N LYS A 102 -7.64 -16.85 14.92
CA LYS A 102 -8.62 -17.70 14.23
C LYS A 102 -9.52 -16.91 13.27
N ASN A 103 -9.84 -15.66 13.61
CA ASN A 103 -10.72 -14.79 12.83
C ASN A 103 -9.95 -13.52 12.43
N LEU A 104 -8.94 -13.67 11.58
CA LEU A 104 -8.21 -12.53 11.05
C LEU A 104 -9.09 -11.78 10.04
N PRO A 105 -9.24 -10.44 10.14
CA PRO A 105 -10.15 -9.68 9.29
C PRO A 105 -9.61 -9.38 7.90
N TYR A 106 -8.49 -9.98 7.49
CA TYR A 106 -7.87 -9.88 6.18
C TYR A 106 -7.16 -11.18 5.78
N ASP A 107 -7.00 -11.39 4.49
CA ASP A 107 -6.22 -12.48 3.89
C ASP A 107 -4.90 -11.91 3.36
N VAL A 108 -3.78 -12.40 3.92
CA VAL A 108 -2.45 -11.86 3.59
C VAL A 108 -2.08 -12.05 2.11
N VAL A 109 -2.58 -13.10 1.49
CA VAL A 109 -2.24 -13.43 0.08
C VAL A 109 -3.15 -12.72 -0.91
N LYS A 110 -4.44 -12.56 -0.55
CA LYS A 110 -5.44 -12.00 -1.47
C LYS A 110 -5.58 -10.49 -1.35
N ASP A 111 -5.44 -9.95 -0.13
CA ASP A 111 -5.75 -8.55 0.15
C ASP A 111 -4.53 -7.62 0.03
N PHE A 112 -3.32 -8.19 -0.13
CA PHE A 112 -2.10 -7.40 -0.26
C PHE A 112 -1.28 -7.78 -1.48
N THR A 113 -0.80 -6.78 -2.18
CA THR A 113 0.21 -6.94 -3.23
C THR A 113 1.57 -6.52 -2.67
N PRO A 114 2.56 -7.43 -2.57
CA PRO A 114 3.89 -7.07 -2.07
C PRO A 114 4.60 -6.13 -3.05
N VAL A 115 5.24 -5.09 -2.51
CA VAL A 115 5.99 -4.10 -3.30
C VAL A 115 7.49 -4.41 -3.24
N THR A 116 8.07 -4.41 -2.03
CA THR A 116 9.49 -4.69 -1.83
C THR A 116 9.79 -5.05 -0.38
N LEU A 117 10.92 -5.73 -0.18
CA LEU A 117 11.51 -5.93 1.14
C LEU A 117 12.37 -4.71 1.49
N ILE A 118 12.04 -4.04 2.61
CA ILE A 118 12.72 -2.81 3.03
C ILE A 118 13.95 -3.13 3.89
N ALA A 119 13.81 -4.03 4.86
CA ALA A 119 14.88 -4.39 5.78
C ALA A 119 14.65 -5.77 6.40
N LEU A 120 15.75 -6.40 6.84
CA LEU A 120 15.75 -7.57 7.70
C LEU A 120 16.26 -7.16 9.07
N THR A 121 15.63 -7.68 10.13
CA THR A 121 16.06 -7.46 11.51
C THR A 121 16.40 -8.80 12.16
N SER A 122 17.55 -8.86 12.81
CA SER A 122 17.91 -10.02 13.63
C SER A 122 17.27 -9.92 14.99
N GLN A 123 16.81 -11.05 15.52
CA GLN A 123 16.31 -11.16 16.89
C GLN A 123 17.26 -12.02 17.69
N VAL A 124 17.52 -11.62 18.94
CA VAL A 124 18.36 -12.34 19.86
C VAL A 124 17.63 -12.60 21.16
N PHE A 125 17.85 -13.76 21.75
CA PHE A 125 17.45 -14.05 23.10
C PHE A 125 18.59 -13.66 24.05
N ALA A 126 18.27 -12.87 25.05
CA ALA A 126 19.20 -12.53 26.12
C ALA A 126 18.65 -13.02 27.45
N VAL A 127 19.49 -13.67 28.23
CA VAL A 127 19.21 -14.12 29.60
C VAL A 127 20.30 -13.57 30.53
N HIS A 128 19.99 -13.42 31.80
CA HIS A 128 20.92 -13.02 32.88
C HIS A 128 21.13 -14.16 33.83
#